data_f3027d5ad5b4c18771cbf95fbab5c4a7
#
_entry.id   f3027d5ad5b4c18771cbf95fbab5c4a7
#
_cell.length_a   1.000
_cell.length_b   1.000
_cell.length_c   1.000
_cell.angle_alpha   90.00
_cell.angle_beta   90.00
_cell.angle_gamma   90.00
#
_symmetry.space_group_name_H-M   'P 1'
#
loop_
_entity.id
_entity.type
_entity.pdbx_description
1 polymer ?
#
loop_
_entity_poly.entity_id
_entity_poly.type
_entity_poly.pdbx_seq_one_letter_code
_entity_poly.pdbx_strand_id
1 'polypeptide(L)'
;MDAKGGGVLATVSDSGLGFRDQTGKLFRVYWPFGFSSILDGTRIALVDSSGRTVAHEGDSVETAGGLISEDTWTVCMVISITAGSPTPS
;
A
#
# COMPACT_ATOMS: atom_id res chain seq x y z
N MET A 1 -17.25 -7.77 3.97
CA MET A 1 -16.18 -7.35 3.08
C MET A 1 -14.85 -7.86 3.60
N ASP A 2 -14.61 -9.14 3.38
CA ASP A 2 -13.48 -9.80 4.01
C ASP A 2 -12.51 -10.36 3.00
N ALA A 3 -12.43 -9.75 1.86
CA ALA A 3 -11.50 -10.20 0.85
C ALA A 3 -10.09 -9.81 1.25
N LYS A 4 -9.14 -10.66 0.93
CA LYS A 4 -7.74 -10.33 1.08
C LYS A 4 -7.20 -9.85 -0.25
N GLY A 5 -6.36 -8.86 -0.18
CA GLY A 5 -5.71 -8.35 -1.36
C GLY A 5 -4.43 -7.67 -0.98
N GLY A 6 -3.58 -7.48 -1.95
CA GLY A 6 -2.33 -6.80 -1.69
C GLY A 6 -1.41 -6.89 -2.88
N GLY A 7 -0.22 -6.43 -2.67
CA GLY A 7 0.79 -6.42 -3.69
C GLY A 7 1.97 -5.59 -3.25
N VAL A 8 2.68 -5.05 -4.20
CA VAL A 8 3.84 -4.22 -3.93
C VAL A 8 3.41 -2.75 -3.95
N LEU A 9 3.73 -2.03 -2.89
CA LEU A 9 3.38 -0.62 -2.80
C LEU A 9 4.01 0.17 -3.93
N ALA A 10 3.21 1.01 -4.56
CA ALA A 10 3.65 1.81 -5.68
C ALA A 10 2.94 3.15 -5.66
N THR A 11 3.55 4.15 -6.21
CA THR A 11 2.94 5.47 -6.32
C THR A 11 1.84 5.44 -7.37
N VAL A 12 0.66 5.93 -7.00
CA VAL A 12 -0.51 5.93 -7.87
C VAL A 12 -0.83 7.35 -8.24
N SER A 13 -0.30 8.17 -8.71
CA SER A 13 -0.58 9.58 -8.97
C SER A 13 0.01 10.44 -7.86
N ASP A 14 -0.33 11.69 -7.91
CA ASP A 14 0.27 12.67 -7.02
C ASP A 14 -0.08 12.47 -5.57
N SER A 15 -1.08 11.67 -5.27
CA SER A 15 -1.71 11.74 -3.98
C SER A 15 -1.44 10.56 -3.07
N GLY A 16 -0.61 9.63 -3.47
CA GLY A 16 -0.27 8.63 -2.50
C GLY A 16 0.02 7.25 -3.04
N LEU A 17 0.01 6.31 -2.13
CA LEU A 17 0.39 4.94 -2.41
C LEU A 17 -0.83 4.09 -2.74
N GLY A 18 -0.69 3.25 -3.73
CA GLY A 18 -1.53 2.12 -3.97
C GLY A 18 -0.66 0.88 -3.96
N PHE A 19 -1.11 -0.18 -4.61
CA PHE A 19 -0.26 -1.34 -4.78
C PHE A 19 -0.48 -1.96 -6.16
N ARG A 20 0.52 -2.72 -6.57
CA ARG A 20 0.49 -3.44 -7.82
C ARG A 20 0.38 -4.92 -7.50
N ASP A 21 -0.62 -5.59 -8.08
CA ASP A 21 -0.83 -7.00 -7.80
C ASP A 21 0.10 -7.89 -8.62
N GLN A 22 -0.09 -9.18 -8.50
CA GLN A 22 0.77 -10.15 -9.19
C GLN A 22 0.69 -10.06 -10.70
N THR A 23 -0.41 -9.54 -11.21
CA THR A 23 -0.58 -9.40 -12.66
C THR A 23 0.01 -8.10 -13.18
N GLY A 24 0.51 -7.26 -12.30
CA GLY A 24 1.05 -5.97 -12.68
C GLY A 24 0.03 -4.87 -12.70
N LYS A 25 -1.22 -5.15 -12.33
CA LYS A 25 -2.26 -4.15 -12.31
C LYS A 25 -2.09 -3.23 -11.11
N LEU A 26 -2.15 -1.94 -11.35
CA LEU A 26 -2.00 -0.93 -10.32
C LEU A 26 -3.37 -0.57 -9.76
N PHE A 27 -3.50 -0.64 -8.44
CA PHE A 27 -4.75 -0.30 -7.76
C PHE A 27 -4.57 0.96 -6.94
N ARG A 28 -5.56 1.83 -6.99
CA ARG A 28 -5.69 2.89 -6.02
C ARG A 28 -6.16 2.29 -4.71
N VAL A 29 -5.67 2.82 -3.62
CA VAL A 29 -5.98 2.25 -2.31
C VAL A 29 -6.46 3.36 -1.38
N TYR A 30 -7.60 3.13 -0.75
CA TYR A 30 -8.05 3.94 0.36
C TYR A 30 -7.59 3.26 1.64
N TRP A 31 -6.62 3.86 2.28
CA TRP A 31 -6.03 3.32 3.49
C TRP A 31 -6.95 3.59 4.69
N PRO A 32 -6.79 2.84 5.80
CA PRO A 32 -7.61 3.09 6.98
C PRO A 32 -7.46 4.52 7.48
N PHE A 33 -8.47 4.97 8.20
CA PHE A 33 -8.48 6.33 8.72
C PHE A 33 -7.21 6.63 9.51
N GLY A 34 -6.63 7.78 9.29
CA GLY A 34 -5.42 8.19 9.96
C GLY A 34 -4.13 7.82 9.25
N PHE A 35 -4.22 6.94 8.25
CA PHE A 35 -3.04 6.63 7.45
C PHE A 35 -2.80 7.76 6.44
N SER A 36 -1.54 8.00 6.17
CA SER A 36 -1.16 9.00 5.16
C SER A 36 0.12 8.54 4.48
N SER A 37 0.46 9.24 3.42
CA SER A 37 1.72 8.97 2.73
C SER A 37 2.57 10.24 2.76
N ILE A 38 3.86 10.04 2.95
CA ILE A 38 4.82 11.14 2.98
C ILE A 38 6.01 10.79 2.11
N LEU A 39 6.72 11.81 1.71
CA LEU A 39 7.96 11.61 0.98
C LEU A 39 9.09 11.42 1.98
N ASP A 40 9.78 10.29 1.87
CA ASP A 40 10.88 9.94 2.75
C ASP A 40 12.10 9.69 1.87
N GLY A 41 12.93 10.71 1.74
CA GLY A 41 14.04 10.64 0.82
C GLY A 41 13.54 10.60 -0.61
N THR A 42 13.83 9.53 -1.32
CA THR A 42 13.39 9.36 -2.71
C THR A 42 12.20 8.42 -2.84
N ARG A 43 11.68 7.93 -1.73
CA ARG A 43 10.55 6.99 -1.75
C ARG A 43 9.38 7.54 -0.96
N ILE A 44 8.19 7.12 -1.35
CA ILE A 44 6.99 7.45 -0.58
C ILE A 44 6.86 6.43 0.54
N ALA A 45 6.56 6.92 1.73
CA ALA A 45 6.36 6.08 2.90
C ALA A 45 4.89 6.12 3.32
N LEU A 46 4.39 5.00 3.80
CA LEU A 46 3.06 4.90 4.38
C LEU A 46 3.18 5.07 5.88
N VAL A 47 2.41 5.99 6.42
CA VAL A 47 2.47 6.35 7.84
C VAL A 47 1.11 6.06 8.47
N ASP A 48 1.10 5.42 9.62
CA ASP A 48 -0.14 5.10 10.31
C ASP A 48 -0.65 6.27 11.14
N SER A 49 -1.76 6.06 11.83
CA SER A 49 -2.42 7.12 12.57
C SER A 49 -1.60 7.64 13.75
N SER A 50 -0.59 6.90 14.17
CA SER A 50 0.29 7.36 15.26
C SER A 50 1.49 8.14 14.75
N GLY A 51 1.62 8.29 13.44
CA GLY A 51 2.75 8.97 12.85
C GLY A 51 3.95 8.07 12.59
N ARG A 52 3.78 6.77 12.75
CA ARG A 52 4.87 5.83 12.55
C ARG A 52 4.90 5.38 11.10
N THR A 53 6.08 5.34 10.51
CA THR A 53 6.26 4.79 9.18
C THR A 53 6.12 3.27 9.26
N VAL A 54 5.19 2.73 8.51
CA VAL A 54 4.93 1.28 8.52
C VAL A 54 5.43 0.59 7.26
N ALA A 55 5.58 1.30 6.16
CA ALA A 55 6.03 0.71 4.91
C ALA A 55 6.55 1.79 3.98
N HIS A 56 7.24 1.36 2.94
CA HIS A 56 7.73 2.24 1.89
C HIS A 56 7.33 1.70 0.54
N GLU A 57 7.35 2.56 -0.44
CA GLU A 57 7.18 2.15 -1.82
C GLU A 57 8.15 1.02 -2.13
N GLY A 58 7.65 -0.05 -2.73
CA GLY A 58 8.44 -1.24 -3.01
C GLY A 58 8.24 -2.37 -2.02
N ASP A 59 7.70 -2.08 -0.85
CA ASP A 59 7.40 -3.13 0.13
C ASP A 59 6.15 -3.89 -0.28
N SER A 60 6.07 -5.15 0.10
CA SER A 60 4.88 -5.96 -0.12
C SER A 60 3.91 -5.77 1.02
N VAL A 61 2.63 -5.68 0.71
CA VAL A 61 1.60 -5.49 1.71
C VAL A 61 0.47 -6.48 1.47
N GLU A 62 -0.05 -7.04 2.55
CA GLU A 62 -1.25 -7.86 2.53
C GLU A 62 -2.31 -7.17 3.36
N THR A 63 -3.52 -7.05 2.80
CA THR A 63 -4.59 -6.31 3.44
C THR A 63 -5.88 -7.09 3.42
N ALA A 64 -6.79 -6.72 4.30
CA ALA A 64 -8.16 -7.15 4.24
C ALA A 64 -9.01 -5.95 3.85
N GLY A 65 -9.93 -6.15 2.94
CA GLY A 65 -10.77 -5.08 2.45
C GLY A 65 -11.61 -5.53 1.28
N GLY A 66 -11.78 -4.68 0.30
CA GLY A 66 -12.54 -5.04 -0.88
C GLY A 66 -12.39 -4.04 -2.00
N LEU A 67 -12.83 -4.45 -3.18
CA LEU A 67 -12.84 -3.57 -4.34
C LEU A 67 -14.03 -2.65 -4.26
N ILE A 68 -13.78 -1.36 -4.46
CA ILE A 68 -14.84 -0.37 -4.63
C ILE A 68 -15.17 -0.27 -6.12
N SER A 69 -14.18 -0.40 -6.96
CA SER A 69 -14.34 -0.42 -8.40
C SER A 69 -13.25 -1.31 -8.96
N GLU A 70 -13.17 -1.41 -10.28
CA GLU A 70 -12.25 -2.35 -10.90
C GLU A 70 -10.78 -2.02 -10.65
N ASP A 71 -10.47 -0.79 -10.25
CA ASP A 71 -9.09 -0.38 -10.01
C ASP A 71 -8.89 0.31 -8.66
N THR A 72 -9.87 0.21 -7.77
CA THR A 72 -9.80 0.87 -6.47
C THR A 72 -10.11 -0.13 -5.37
N TRP A 73 -9.22 -0.19 -4.41
CA TRP A 73 -9.32 -1.10 -3.27
C TRP A 73 -9.44 -0.28 -1.99
N THR A 74 -10.37 -0.66 -1.12
CA THR A 74 -10.45 -0.07 0.20
C THR A 74 -9.87 -1.03 1.21
N VAL A 75 -9.02 -0.54 2.08
CA VAL A 75 -8.36 -1.34 3.10
C VAL A 75 -9.10 -1.16 4.41
N CYS A 76 -9.55 -2.25 4.99
CA CYS A 76 -10.12 -2.24 6.33
C CYS A 76 -9.03 -2.47 7.36
N MET A 77 -8.05 -3.30 7.02
CA MET A 77 -6.97 -3.63 7.93
C MET A 77 -5.75 -4.05 7.13
N VAL A 78 -4.60 -3.60 7.59
CA VAL A 78 -3.32 -4.08 7.05
C VAL A 78 -2.94 -5.33 7.86
N ILE A 79 -2.78 -6.45 7.16
CA ILE A 79 -2.52 -7.73 7.81
C ILE A 79 -1.03 -7.90 8.03
N SER A 80 -0.23 -7.69 7.01
CA SER A 80 1.21 -7.84 7.12
C SER A 80 1.92 -6.99 6.10
N ILE A 81 3.15 -6.64 6.41
CA ILE A 81 4.02 -5.89 5.54
C ILE A 81 5.36 -6.58 5.52
N THR A 82 5.85 -6.86 4.32
CA THR A 82 7.16 -7.46 4.14
C THR A 82 8.03 -6.44 3.40
N ALA A 83 9.15 -6.11 3.98
CA ALA A 83 10.06 -5.16 3.36
C ALA A 83 10.43 -5.64 1.96
N GLY A 84 10.40 -4.72 1.03
CA GLY A 84 10.79 -5.02 -0.33
C GLY A 84 12.21 -5.55 -0.32
N SER A 85 12.39 -6.69 -0.94
CA SER A 85 13.69 -7.30 -0.98
C SER A 85 14.64 -6.36 -1.69
N PRO A 86 15.64 -5.86 -1.00
CA PRO A 86 16.65 -5.12 -1.73
C PRO A 86 17.24 -6.10 -2.71
N THR A 87 17.51 -5.61 -3.86
CA THR A 87 18.14 -6.43 -4.84
C THR A 87 19.31 -7.14 -4.20
N PRO A 88 19.27 -8.44 -4.17
CA PRO A 88 20.46 -9.12 -3.70
C PRO A 88 21.52 -8.82 -4.71
N SER A 89 22.30 -8.01 -4.38
CA SER A 89 23.39 -7.75 -5.31
C SER A 89 24.47 -8.70 -5.04
#